data_a50d9681801fbf443a78e8c830f5bd3f
#
_entry.id   a50d9681801fbf443a78e8c830f5bd3f
#
_cell.length_a   1.000
_cell.length_b   1.000
_cell.length_c   1.000
_cell.angle_alpha   90.00
_cell.angle_beta   90.00
_cell.angle_gamma   90.00
#
_symmetry.space_group_name_H-M   'P 1'
#
loop_
_entity.id
_entity.type
_entity.pdbx_description
1 polymer ?
#
loop_
_entity_poly.entity_id
_entity_poly.type
_entity_poly.pdbx_seq_one_letter_code
_entity_poly.pdbx_strand_id
1 'polypeptide(L)'
;MPRLGVQMMMLKDQVAADGMWATLQKVSDLGYDAVEVSQIPMTEENTADLERGVSELGVEVGALSVALDKGPMPGIDNLTENFDKIVSDCQRLGTRFVRMGMMPFTAMVSREAVEAWAGQCEPKAQQLAAEGITLCYHNHHVDLTKFGDEKIFDIVRRVAPSMKFEVDLHWVQRGGMAPIDMLREYAGVCKIIHVKDYRVGVLPQAALDKAASGDMRGAFYDFTNLVQFAEVGAGNMNWPAILPEAEKAGAEFYFVEQDDTYGRDPFDCLADSREYLRSIGY
;
A
#
# COMPACT_ATOMS: atom_id res chain seq x y z
N MET A 1 -5.44 16.05 10.89
CA MET A 1 -5.87 14.97 9.97
C MET A 1 -4.64 14.45 9.22
N PRO A 2 -4.53 13.16 8.95
CA PRO A 2 -3.51 12.61 8.06
C PRO A 2 -3.57 13.24 6.67
N ARG A 3 -2.43 13.24 5.97
CA ARG A 3 -2.37 13.63 4.55
C ARG A 3 -3.05 12.59 3.69
N LEU A 4 -3.82 13.04 2.71
CA LEU A 4 -4.51 12.14 1.77
C LEU A 4 -3.78 12.13 0.43
N GLY A 5 -3.32 10.97 0.03
CA GLY A 5 -2.52 10.81 -1.17
C GLY A 5 -2.93 9.63 -2.04
N VAL A 6 -2.11 9.40 -3.06
CA VAL A 6 -2.27 8.33 -4.05
C VAL A 6 -1.08 7.40 -3.98
N GLN A 7 -1.34 6.09 -3.96
CA GLN A 7 -0.31 5.08 -4.21
C GLN A 7 -0.04 5.01 -5.72
N MET A 8 1.15 5.44 -6.12
CA MET A 8 1.45 5.73 -7.52
C MET A 8 1.64 4.48 -8.41
N MET A 9 1.60 3.26 -7.86
CA MET A 9 1.52 2.05 -8.69
C MET A 9 0.32 2.12 -9.65
N MET A 10 -0.79 2.73 -9.22
CA MET A 10 -1.97 2.95 -10.06
C MET A 10 -1.67 3.79 -11.31
N LEU A 11 -0.66 4.64 -11.24
CA LEU A 11 -0.31 5.65 -12.25
C LEU A 11 1.04 5.37 -12.93
N LYS A 12 1.65 4.21 -12.71
CA LYS A 12 2.97 3.88 -13.26
C LYS A 12 3.02 3.95 -14.79
N ASP A 13 1.94 3.53 -15.46
CA ASP A 13 1.85 3.56 -16.92
C ASP A 13 1.68 5.00 -17.43
N GLN A 14 1.00 5.86 -16.69
CA GLN A 14 0.86 7.29 -16.97
C GLN A 14 2.20 8.01 -16.76
N VAL A 15 2.93 7.68 -15.69
CA VAL A 15 4.29 8.21 -15.49
C VAL A 15 5.22 7.78 -16.65
N ALA A 16 5.12 6.54 -17.10
CA ALA A 16 5.92 6.05 -18.23
C ALA A 16 5.54 6.72 -19.57
N ALA A 17 4.27 7.07 -19.77
CA ALA A 17 3.79 7.68 -21.01
C ALA A 17 3.93 9.21 -21.01
N ASP A 18 3.54 9.89 -19.95
CA ASP A 18 3.38 11.35 -19.87
C ASP A 18 4.47 12.03 -19.02
N GLY A 19 5.25 11.25 -18.26
CA GLY A 19 6.24 11.74 -17.31
C GLY A 19 5.67 11.97 -15.90
N MET A 20 6.57 12.04 -14.92
CA MET A 20 6.24 12.21 -13.49
C MET A 20 5.54 13.55 -13.25
N TRP A 21 6.06 14.64 -13.82
CA TRP A 21 5.51 15.98 -13.60
C TRP A 21 4.05 16.10 -14.03
N ALA A 22 3.70 15.67 -15.24
CA ALA A 22 2.34 15.75 -15.76
C ALA A 22 1.37 14.88 -14.92
N THR A 23 1.85 13.75 -14.43
CA THR A 23 1.09 12.88 -13.54
C THR A 23 0.82 13.55 -12.19
N LEU A 24 1.82 14.19 -11.58
CA LEU A 24 1.66 14.92 -10.31
C LEU A 24 0.71 16.11 -10.42
N GLN A 25 0.72 16.83 -11.56
CA GLN A 25 -0.25 17.90 -11.80
C GLN A 25 -1.68 17.37 -11.75
N LYS A 26 -1.96 16.25 -12.45
CA LYS A 26 -3.30 15.63 -12.43
C LYS A 26 -3.69 15.15 -11.02
N VAL A 27 -2.76 14.56 -10.26
CA VAL A 27 -2.98 14.14 -8.86
C VAL A 27 -3.36 15.33 -7.99
N SER A 28 -2.61 16.44 -8.12
CA SER A 28 -2.89 17.70 -7.40
C SER A 28 -4.22 18.32 -7.79
N ASP A 29 -4.57 18.33 -9.09
CA ASP A 29 -5.84 18.87 -9.60
C ASP A 29 -7.06 18.09 -9.06
N LEU A 30 -6.92 16.79 -8.79
CA LEU A 30 -7.92 15.98 -8.12
C LEU A 30 -8.07 16.31 -6.63
N GLY A 31 -7.14 17.06 -6.06
CA GLY A 31 -7.15 17.48 -4.65
C GLY A 31 -6.53 16.46 -3.70
N TYR A 32 -5.61 15.64 -4.19
CA TYR A 32 -4.70 14.87 -3.36
C TYR A 32 -3.46 15.71 -3.04
N ASP A 33 -2.99 15.65 -1.81
CA ASP A 33 -1.87 16.46 -1.30
C ASP A 33 -0.63 15.64 -0.94
N ALA A 34 -0.64 14.34 -1.23
CA ALA A 34 0.49 13.45 -1.03
C ALA A 34 0.55 12.32 -2.09
N VAL A 35 1.73 11.73 -2.22
CA VAL A 35 1.94 10.52 -3.03
C VAL A 35 2.83 9.51 -2.28
N GLU A 36 2.59 8.23 -2.55
CA GLU A 36 3.52 7.14 -2.25
C GLU A 36 4.10 6.63 -3.55
N VAL A 37 5.42 6.72 -3.70
CA VAL A 37 6.09 6.27 -4.92
C VAL A 37 6.35 4.78 -4.85
N SER A 38 5.68 4.02 -5.72
CA SER A 38 5.78 2.56 -5.79
C SER A 38 5.78 2.08 -7.23
N GLN A 39 6.61 1.08 -7.53
CA GLN A 39 6.78 0.49 -8.86
C GLN A 39 7.17 1.49 -9.96
N ILE A 40 7.73 2.63 -9.57
CA ILE A 40 8.26 3.66 -10.44
C ILE A 40 9.74 3.82 -10.08
N PRO A 41 10.67 3.71 -11.04
CA PRO A 41 12.09 3.87 -10.78
C PRO A 41 12.41 5.28 -10.27
N MET A 42 13.20 5.38 -9.21
CA MET A 42 13.73 6.64 -8.68
C MET A 42 14.95 7.07 -9.51
N THR A 43 14.69 7.47 -10.78
CA THR A 43 15.69 8.07 -11.65
C THR A 43 15.91 9.53 -11.24
N GLU A 44 17.03 10.12 -11.67
CA GLU A 44 17.28 11.55 -11.42
C GLU A 44 16.16 12.44 -11.98
N GLU A 45 15.60 12.09 -13.14
CA GLU A 45 14.48 12.81 -13.76
C GLU A 45 13.23 12.73 -12.90
N ASN A 46 12.82 11.52 -12.49
CA ASN A 46 11.64 11.33 -11.64
C ASN A 46 11.82 11.98 -10.27
N THR A 47 13.03 11.92 -9.68
CA THR A 47 13.33 12.56 -8.40
C THR A 47 13.27 14.09 -8.51
N ALA A 48 13.78 14.67 -9.60
CA ALA A 48 13.70 16.12 -9.85
C ALA A 48 12.25 16.58 -10.04
N ASP A 49 11.42 15.81 -10.76
CA ASP A 49 10.01 16.11 -10.96
C ASP A 49 9.21 15.97 -9.64
N LEU A 50 9.53 15.00 -8.80
CA LEU A 50 8.95 14.87 -7.45
C LEU A 50 9.31 16.08 -6.57
N GLU A 51 10.58 16.49 -6.56
CA GLU A 51 11.04 17.70 -5.84
C GLU A 51 10.31 18.96 -6.33
N ARG A 52 10.12 19.07 -7.63
CA ARG A 52 9.32 20.12 -8.23
C ARG A 52 7.85 20.03 -7.78
N GLY A 53 7.25 18.84 -7.73
CA GLY A 53 5.90 18.61 -7.23
C GLY A 53 5.73 19.07 -5.78
N VAL A 54 6.72 18.77 -4.92
CA VAL A 54 6.74 19.25 -3.53
C VAL A 54 6.76 20.78 -3.49
N SER A 55 7.63 21.41 -4.29
CA SER A 55 7.84 22.86 -4.22
C SER A 55 6.76 23.69 -4.91
N GLU A 56 6.23 23.26 -6.05
CA GLU A 56 5.30 24.05 -6.88
C GLU A 56 3.83 23.65 -6.68
N LEU A 57 3.54 22.37 -6.40
CA LEU A 57 2.19 21.88 -6.22
C LEU A 57 1.82 21.63 -4.75
N GLY A 58 2.80 21.61 -3.85
CA GLY A 58 2.61 21.25 -2.44
C GLY A 58 2.24 19.77 -2.22
N VAL A 59 2.52 18.91 -3.20
CA VAL A 59 2.29 17.46 -3.10
C VAL A 59 3.45 16.83 -2.34
N GLU A 60 3.17 16.34 -1.13
CA GLU A 60 4.16 15.71 -0.27
C GLU A 60 4.50 14.29 -0.75
N VAL A 61 5.78 13.93 -0.80
CA VAL A 61 6.18 12.53 -1.01
C VAL A 61 6.19 11.83 0.35
N GLY A 62 5.08 11.16 0.68
CA GLY A 62 4.89 10.59 2.01
C GLY A 62 5.68 9.31 2.24
N ALA A 63 5.91 8.50 1.20
CA ALA A 63 6.75 7.31 1.29
C ALA A 63 7.38 6.93 -0.06
N LEU A 64 8.57 6.29 0.01
CA LEU A 64 9.23 5.64 -1.11
C LEU A 64 9.24 4.12 -0.92
N SER A 65 8.92 3.37 -1.97
CA SER A 65 9.01 1.90 -1.93
C SER A 65 10.44 1.43 -2.10
N VAL A 66 10.85 0.53 -1.22
CA VAL A 66 12.17 -0.12 -1.24
C VAL A 66 12.02 -1.63 -1.02
N ALA A 67 13.04 -2.39 -1.39
CA ALA A 67 13.18 -3.79 -1.00
C ALA A 67 14.30 -3.96 0.04
N LEU A 68 14.35 -5.08 0.75
CA LEU A 68 15.50 -5.40 1.59
C LEU A 68 16.72 -5.68 0.71
N ASP A 69 16.56 -6.62 -0.21
CA ASP A 69 17.56 -7.06 -1.17
C ASP A 69 17.04 -6.89 -2.60
N LYS A 70 17.93 -7.02 -3.56
CA LYS A 70 17.60 -6.96 -4.98
C LYS A 70 16.57 -8.04 -5.34
N GLY A 71 15.39 -7.60 -5.71
CA GLY A 71 14.27 -8.44 -6.11
C GLY A 71 14.19 -8.66 -7.63
N PRO A 72 13.18 -9.41 -8.08
CA PRO A 72 12.94 -9.67 -9.50
C PRO A 72 12.41 -8.44 -10.27
N MET A 73 11.87 -7.43 -9.58
CA MET A 73 11.36 -6.22 -10.22
C MET A 73 12.51 -5.25 -10.51
N PRO A 74 12.74 -4.89 -11.79
CA PRO A 74 13.78 -3.93 -12.14
C PRO A 74 13.42 -2.53 -11.65
N GLY A 75 14.45 -1.73 -11.35
CA GLY A 75 14.29 -0.30 -11.02
C GLY A 75 13.78 0.00 -9.61
N ILE A 76 13.62 -1.01 -8.76
CA ILE A 76 13.30 -0.80 -7.34
C ILE A 76 14.61 -0.79 -6.54
N ASP A 77 14.85 0.31 -5.82
CA ASP A 77 15.99 0.43 -4.92
C ASP A 77 15.86 -0.52 -3.73
N ASN A 78 17.01 -1.00 -3.25
CA ASN A 78 17.04 -1.91 -2.11
C ASN A 78 18.04 -1.45 -1.03
N LEU A 79 17.74 -1.82 0.20
CA LEU A 79 18.48 -1.37 1.37
C LEU A 79 19.89 -1.97 1.48
N THR A 80 20.18 -3.04 0.73
CA THR A 80 21.50 -3.69 0.74
C THR A 80 22.47 -3.00 -0.22
N GLU A 81 22.03 -2.64 -1.43
CA GLU A 81 22.90 -2.09 -2.48
C GLU A 81 22.79 -0.56 -2.63
N ASN A 82 21.63 0.04 -2.30
CA ASN A 82 21.31 1.43 -2.60
C ASN A 82 21.04 2.31 -1.35
N PHE A 83 21.50 1.90 -0.17
CA PHE A 83 21.17 2.56 1.09
C PHE A 83 21.41 4.10 1.04
N ASP A 84 22.60 4.52 0.64
CA ASP A 84 22.98 5.94 0.61
C ASP A 84 22.13 6.73 -0.40
N LYS A 85 21.78 6.12 -1.55
CA LYS A 85 20.87 6.72 -2.52
C LYS A 85 19.47 6.93 -1.93
N ILE A 86 18.92 5.90 -1.26
CA ILE A 86 17.60 5.96 -0.62
C ILE A 86 17.58 7.09 0.41
N VAL A 87 18.60 7.18 1.26
CA VAL A 87 18.73 8.28 2.24
C VAL A 87 18.78 9.63 1.55
N SER A 88 19.61 9.78 0.50
CA SER A 88 19.73 11.01 -0.28
C SER A 88 18.40 11.42 -0.91
N ASP A 89 17.67 10.49 -1.53
CA ASP A 89 16.37 10.76 -2.14
C ASP A 89 15.34 11.20 -1.08
N CYS A 90 15.29 10.51 0.07
CA CYS A 90 14.43 10.89 1.18
C CYS A 90 14.74 12.31 1.71
N GLN A 91 16.01 12.64 1.90
CA GLN A 91 16.43 13.96 2.35
C GLN A 91 16.08 15.06 1.34
N ARG A 92 16.31 14.81 0.06
CA ARG A 92 16.00 15.72 -1.05
C ARG A 92 14.50 16.01 -1.15
N LEU A 93 13.67 15.00 -0.97
CA LEU A 93 12.21 15.09 -1.08
C LEU A 93 11.51 15.46 0.25
N GLY A 94 12.24 15.52 1.36
CA GLY A 94 11.67 15.71 2.69
C GLY A 94 10.85 14.51 3.18
N THR A 95 11.04 13.34 2.58
CA THR A 95 10.30 12.11 2.88
C THR A 95 10.83 11.45 4.14
N ARG A 96 9.93 11.12 5.08
CA ARG A 96 10.30 10.51 6.36
C ARG A 96 10.02 9.02 6.45
N PHE A 97 9.41 8.44 5.44
CA PHE A 97 9.04 7.03 5.40
C PHE A 97 9.58 6.36 4.15
N VAL A 98 10.12 5.17 4.33
CA VAL A 98 10.31 4.19 3.27
C VAL A 98 9.52 2.94 3.62
N ARG A 99 8.99 2.24 2.62
CA ARG A 99 8.17 1.07 2.89
C ARG A 99 8.60 -0.13 2.07
N MET A 100 8.51 -1.31 2.65
CA MET A 100 8.62 -2.59 1.95
C MET A 100 7.22 -3.13 1.67
N GLY A 101 6.91 -3.32 0.38
CA GLY A 101 5.58 -3.72 -0.06
C GLY A 101 5.22 -5.16 0.23
N MET A 102 6.21 -6.04 0.35
CA MET A 102 5.99 -7.47 0.64
C MET A 102 7.32 -8.14 0.98
N MET A 103 7.29 -9.09 1.93
CA MET A 103 8.44 -9.97 2.14
C MET A 103 8.55 -11.01 1.00
N PRO A 104 9.74 -11.58 0.74
CA PRO A 104 9.89 -12.66 -0.23
C PRO A 104 9.00 -13.86 0.10
N PHE A 105 8.44 -14.53 -0.90
CA PHE A 105 7.61 -15.73 -0.69
C PHE A 105 8.34 -16.82 0.11
N THR A 106 9.66 -16.93 -0.06
CA THR A 106 10.50 -17.86 0.69
C THR A 106 10.53 -17.55 2.20
N ALA A 107 10.25 -16.33 2.60
CA ALA A 107 10.17 -15.96 4.02
C ALA A 107 8.81 -16.32 4.65
N MET A 108 7.76 -16.53 3.84
CA MET A 108 6.40 -16.79 4.34
C MET A 108 6.12 -18.27 4.68
N VAL A 109 7.08 -19.16 4.48
CA VAL A 109 6.85 -20.62 4.52
C VAL A 109 6.90 -21.22 5.92
N SER A 110 7.53 -20.55 6.88
CA SER A 110 7.63 -21.01 8.27
C SER A 110 7.90 -19.83 9.23
N ARG A 111 7.67 -20.05 10.54
CA ARG A 111 8.00 -19.10 11.59
C ARG A 111 9.47 -18.67 11.53
N GLU A 112 10.36 -19.64 11.44
CA GLU A 112 11.82 -19.42 11.42
C GLU A 112 12.24 -18.58 10.20
N ALA A 113 11.60 -18.79 9.05
CA ALA A 113 11.87 -18.02 7.85
C ALA A 113 11.41 -16.55 7.99
N VAL A 114 10.23 -16.32 8.59
CA VAL A 114 9.76 -14.95 8.92
C VAL A 114 10.70 -14.27 9.90
N GLU A 115 11.08 -14.96 10.99
CA GLU A 115 12.00 -14.43 12.01
C GLU A 115 13.38 -14.10 11.42
N ALA A 116 13.91 -14.96 10.55
CA ALA A 116 15.17 -14.72 9.87
C ALA A 116 15.13 -13.49 8.97
N TRP A 117 14.05 -13.33 8.19
CA TRP A 117 13.87 -12.16 7.33
C TRP A 117 13.68 -10.87 8.14
N ALA A 118 12.81 -10.88 9.14
CA ALA A 118 12.59 -9.73 10.02
C ALA A 118 13.86 -9.34 10.78
N GLY A 119 14.66 -10.33 11.21
CA GLY A 119 15.96 -10.10 11.84
C GLY A 119 16.99 -9.42 10.93
N GLN A 120 16.88 -9.58 9.61
CA GLN A 120 17.70 -8.83 8.64
C GLN A 120 17.18 -7.41 8.41
N CYS A 121 15.87 -7.19 8.56
CA CYS A 121 15.25 -5.87 8.43
C CYS A 121 15.58 -4.94 9.61
N GLU A 122 15.68 -5.49 10.84
CA GLU A 122 15.88 -4.68 12.06
C GLU A 122 17.11 -3.76 12.00
N PRO A 123 18.33 -4.24 11.65
CA PRO A 123 19.50 -3.36 11.56
C PRO A 123 19.32 -2.27 10.48
N LYS A 124 18.60 -2.56 9.39
CA LYS A 124 18.31 -1.57 8.35
C LYS A 124 17.32 -0.50 8.84
N ALA A 125 16.31 -0.92 9.59
CA ALA A 125 15.37 0.01 10.25
C ALA A 125 16.08 0.94 11.23
N GLN A 126 17.05 0.41 12.01
CA GLN A 126 17.86 1.22 12.92
C GLN A 126 18.78 2.20 12.18
N GLN A 127 19.41 1.76 11.08
CA GLN A 127 20.24 2.63 10.25
C GLN A 127 19.43 3.78 9.64
N LEU A 128 18.26 3.49 9.08
CA LEU A 128 17.34 4.53 8.56
C LEU A 128 16.86 5.47 9.66
N ALA A 129 16.54 4.95 10.85
CA ALA A 129 16.11 5.76 11.98
C ALA A 129 17.21 6.75 12.44
N ALA A 130 18.50 6.40 12.33
CA ALA A 130 19.59 7.30 12.59
C ALA A 130 19.66 8.51 11.61
N GLU A 131 19.12 8.33 10.39
CA GLU A 131 18.96 9.37 9.37
C GLU A 131 17.60 10.09 9.46
N GLY A 132 16.78 9.80 10.48
CA GLY A 132 15.45 10.38 10.65
C GLY A 132 14.37 9.77 9.75
N ILE A 133 14.65 8.61 9.14
CA ILE A 133 13.77 7.91 8.22
C ILE A 133 13.19 6.66 8.90
N THR A 134 11.91 6.43 8.78
CA THR A 134 11.21 5.28 9.34
C THR A 134 10.98 4.22 8.27
N LEU A 135 11.42 2.98 8.54
CA LEU A 135 11.10 1.84 7.70
C LEU A 135 9.73 1.28 8.08
N CYS A 136 8.83 1.22 7.11
CA CYS A 136 7.50 0.61 7.26
C CYS A 136 7.41 -0.73 6.52
N TYR A 137 6.60 -1.64 7.05
CA TYR A 137 6.21 -2.88 6.38
C TYR A 137 4.73 -2.85 6.03
N HIS A 138 4.42 -3.11 4.76
CA HIS A 138 3.06 -3.18 4.23
C HIS A 138 2.56 -4.62 4.24
N ASN A 139 1.33 -4.83 4.71
CA ASN A 139 0.72 -6.14 4.78
C ASN A 139 -0.12 -6.49 3.56
N HIS A 140 -0.14 -7.80 3.26
CA HIS A 140 -1.16 -8.46 2.47
C HIS A 140 -1.98 -9.42 3.35
N HIS A 141 -3.00 -10.07 2.77
CA HIS A 141 -3.82 -11.04 3.51
C HIS A 141 -3.01 -12.22 4.08
N VAL A 142 -1.93 -12.60 3.39
CA VAL A 142 -1.04 -13.69 3.81
C VAL A 142 -0.28 -13.38 5.10
N ASP A 143 -0.07 -12.12 5.44
CA ASP A 143 0.59 -11.70 6.68
C ASP A 143 -0.26 -11.96 7.93
N LEU A 144 -1.55 -12.30 7.73
CA LEU A 144 -2.43 -12.77 8.80
C LEU A 144 -2.39 -14.30 8.98
N THR A 145 -1.59 -15.03 8.18
CA THR A 145 -1.30 -16.45 8.42
C THR A 145 -0.69 -16.62 9.79
N LYS A 146 -1.17 -17.63 10.54
CA LYS A 146 -0.69 -17.93 11.89
C LYS A 146 0.27 -19.11 11.88
N PHE A 147 1.38 -18.94 12.59
CA PHE A 147 2.25 -20.03 13.01
C PHE A 147 2.04 -20.26 14.51
N GLY A 148 1.22 -21.25 14.87
CA GLY A 148 0.66 -21.36 16.21
C GLY A 148 -0.37 -20.25 16.45
N ASP A 149 -0.19 -19.48 17.52
CA ASP A 149 -1.09 -18.39 17.87
C ASP A 149 -0.64 -17.01 17.36
N GLU A 150 0.55 -16.91 16.74
CA GLU A 150 1.16 -15.66 16.32
C GLU A 150 1.03 -15.47 14.80
N LYS A 151 0.50 -14.31 14.36
CA LYS A 151 0.43 -13.93 12.95
C LYS A 151 1.84 -13.57 12.41
N ILE A 152 2.07 -13.75 11.11
CA ILE A 152 3.30 -13.28 10.46
C ILE A 152 3.56 -11.81 10.80
N PHE A 153 2.54 -10.98 10.74
CA PHE A 153 2.65 -9.55 11.01
C PHE A 153 3.09 -9.25 12.45
N ASP A 154 2.62 -10.06 13.44
CA ASP A 154 3.05 -9.96 14.85
C ASP A 154 4.50 -10.42 15.03
N ILE A 155 4.93 -11.47 14.30
CA ILE A 155 6.31 -11.94 14.30
C ILE A 155 7.25 -10.84 13.82
N VAL A 156 6.90 -10.17 12.70
CA VAL A 156 7.67 -9.02 12.18
C VAL A 156 7.76 -7.91 13.23
N ARG A 157 6.63 -7.54 13.85
CA ARG A 157 6.60 -6.52 14.91
C ARG A 157 7.49 -6.87 16.11
N ARG A 158 7.52 -8.12 16.50
CA ARG A 158 8.31 -8.60 17.64
C ARG A 158 9.80 -8.66 17.32
N VAL A 159 10.16 -9.13 16.14
CA VAL A 159 11.58 -9.39 15.75
C VAL A 159 12.25 -8.13 15.23
N ALA A 160 11.50 -7.23 14.59
CA ALA A 160 11.99 -5.96 14.07
C ALA A 160 11.26 -4.76 14.72
N PRO A 161 11.45 -4.50 16.02
CA PRO A 161 10.71 -3.47 16.77
C PRO A 161 10.98 -2.03 16.32
N SER A 162 12.09 -1.79 15.61
CA SER A 162 12.39 -0.48 15.02
C SER A 162 11.52 -0.18 13.78
N MET A 163 11.00 -1.21 13.12
CA MET A 163 10.07 -1.04 12.01
C MET A 163 8.71 -0.52 12.49
N LYS A 164 8.05 0.21 11.60
CA LYS A 164 6.65 0.63 11.72
C LYS A 164 5.83 -0.05 10.63
N PHE A 165 4.53 0.29 10.58
CA PHE A 165 3.62 -0.44 9.72
C PHE A 165 2.84 0.52 8.82
N GLU A 166 2.76 0.13 7.57
CA GLU A 166 1.79 0.58 6.61
C GLU A 166 0.70 -0.48 6.56
N VAL A 167 -0.50 -0.13 7.04
CA VAL A 167 -1.59 -1.10 7.16
C VAL A 167 -2.55 -0.96 6.00
N ASP A 168 -2.58 -1.98 5.15
CA ASP A 168 -3.61 -2.10 4.11
C ASP A 168 -4.86 -2.77 4.69
N LEU A 169 -5.91 -1.98 4.82
CA LEU A 169 -7.14 -2.39 5.49
C LEU A 169 -8.00 -3.34 4.64
N HIS A 170 -7.87 -3.30 3.31
CA HIS A 170 -8.45 -4.28 2.42
C HIS A 170 -7.88 -5.68 2.68
N TRP A 171 -6.54 -5.77 2.70
CA TRP A 171 -5.88 -7.04 2.92
C TRP A 171 -6.08 -7.56 4.35
N VAL A 172 -6.24 -6.69 5.35
CA VAL A 172 -6.66 -7.07 6.70
C VAL A 172 -8.02 -7.75 6.66
N GLN A 173 -9.01 -7.12 6.04
CA GLN A 173 -10.36 -7.69 5.90
C GLN A 173 -10.36 -9.00 5.11
N ARG A 174 -9.59 -9.08 4.01
CA ARG A 174 -9.42 -10.27 3.18
C ARG A 174 -8.71 -11.40 3.94
N GLY A 175 -7.84 -11.07 4.88
CA GLY A 175 -7.15 -11.99 5.78
C GLY A 175 -8.01 -12.47 6.95
N GLY A 176 -9.26 -12.01 7.06
CA GLY A 176 -10.23 -12.47 8.06
C GLY A 176 -10.18 -11.73 9.40
N MET A 177 -9.57 -10.54 9.44
CA MET A 177 -9.56 -9.68 10.63
C MET A 177 -10.33 -8.38 10.35
N ALA A 178 -11.06 -7.88 11.35
CA ALA A 178 -11.74 -6.60 11.21
C ALA A 178 -10.72 -5.45 11.17
N PRO A 179 -10.81 -4.51 10.21
CA PRO A 179 -9.88 -3.37 10.09
C PRO A 179 -9.74 -2.56 11.39
N ILE A 180 -10.83 -2.30 12.08
CA ILE A 180 -10.83 -1.54 13.33
C ILE A 180 -10.05 -2.27 14.44
N ASP A 181 -10.16 -3.59 14.52
CA ASP A 181 -9.43 -4.37 15.52
C ASP A 181 -7.91 -4.34 15.21
N MET A 182 -7.54 -4.44 13.93
CA MET A 182 -6.16 -4.30 13.50
C MET A 182 -5.58 -2.92 13.87
N LEU A 183 -6.32 -1.85 13.59
CA LEU A 183 -5.89 -0.49 13.91
C LEU A 183 -5.66 -0.29 15.42
N ARG A 184 -6.52 -0.87 16.25
CA ARG A 184 -6.37 -0.83 17.72
C ARG A 184 -5.17 -1.63 18.19
N GLU A 185 -4.96 -2.83 17.63
CA GLU A 185 -3.83 -3.70 17.97
C GLU A 185 -2.49 -3.07 17.57
N TYR A 186 -2.45 -2.35 16.44
CA TYR A 186 -1.25 -1.70 15.90
C TYR A 186 -1.16 -0.20 16.21
N ALA A 187 -1.97 0.32 17.15
CA ALA A 187 -1.91 1.72 17.56
C ALA A 187 -0.50 2.10 18.02
N GLY A 188 -0.04 3.29 17.59
CA GLY A 188 1.29 3.83 17.87
C GLY A 188 2.41 3.33 16.92
N VAL A 189 2.23 2.17 16.27
CA VAL A 189 3.17 1.65 15.28
C VAL A 189 2.64 1.70 13.84
N CYS A 190 1.32 1.85 13.64
CA CYS A 190 0.69 2.11 12.36
C CYS A 190 0.94 3.56 11.97
N LYS A 191 1.64 3.81 10.86
CA LYS A 191 2.04 5.14 10.38
C LYS A 191 1.38 5.54 9.08
N ILE A 192 1.11 4.57 8.24
CA ILE A 192 0.53 4.74 6.92
C ILE A 192 -0.63 3.78 6.77
N ILE A 193 -1.67 4.21 6.07
CA ILE A 193 -2.85 3.41 5.76
C ILE A 193 -3.02 3.36 4.26
N HIS A 194 -3.21 2.18 3.70
CA HIS A 194 -3.80 2.05 2.38
C HIS A 194 -5.33 2.04 2.48
N VAL A 195 -5.92 3.05 1.85
CA VAL A 195 -7.36 3.21 1.71
C VAL A 195 -7.76 2.53 0.40
N LYS A 196 -7.97 1.22 0.49
CA LYS A 196 -8.24 0.32 -0.61
C LYS A 196 -9.56 -0.39 -0.38
N ASP A 197 -10.52 -0.19 -1.30
CA ASP A 197 -11.86 -0.75 -1.17
C ASP A 197 -12.04 -1.99 -2.07
N TYR A 198 -13.07 -2.76 -1.80
CA TYR A 198 -13.47 -3.89 -2.62
C TYR A 198 -14.97 -4.10 -2.54
N ARG A 199 -15.52 -4.72 -3.57
CA ARG A 199 -16.93 -5.14 -3.63
C ARG A 199 -17.03 -6.61 -4.00
N VAL A 200 -18.16 -7.20 -3.68
CA VAL A 200 -18.56 -8.48 -4.24
C VAL A 200 -19.28 -8.19 -5.55
N GLY A 201 -18.73 -8.70 -6.65
CA GLY A 201 -19.28 -8.54 -7.98
C GLY A 201 -20.55 -9.37 -8.21
N VAL A 202 -21.23 -9.12 -9.31
CA VAL A 202 -22.38 -9.89 -9.74
C VAL A 202 -21.92 -11.24 -10.31
N LEU A 203 -22.63 -12.32 -9.99
CA LEU A 203 -22.34 -13.64 -10.56
C LEU A 203 -22.45 -13.58 -12.09
N PRO A 204 -21.39 -13.88 -12.84
CA PRO A 204 -21.41 -13.78 -14.30
C PRO A 204 -22.28 -14.86 -14.93
N GLN A 205 -22.89 -14.57 -16.10
CA GLN A 205 -23.70 -15.53 -16.85
C GLN A 205 -22.92 -16.82 -17.15
N ALA A 206 -21.61 -16.72 -17.39
CA ALA A 206 -20.73 -17.88 -17.59
C ALA A 206 -20.76 -18.89 -16.44
N ALA A 207 -20.96 -18.45 -15.20
CA ALA A 207 -21.11 -19.38 -14.06
C ALA A 207 -22.41 -20.17 -14.14
N LEU A 208 -23.51 -19.52 -14.57
CA LEU A 208 -24.80 -20.21 -14.78
C LEU A 208 -24.71 -21.21 -15.94
N ASP A 209 -24.03 -20.85 -17.03
CA ASP A 209 -23.81 -21.70 -18.19
C ASP A 209 -22.99 -22.95 -17.83
N LYS A 210 -21.92 -22.76 -17.03
CA LYS A 210 -21.14 -23.88 -16.46
C LYS A 210 -22.03 -24.82 -15.63
N ALA A 211 -22.81 -24.26 -14.71
CA ALA A 211 -23.73 -25.05 -13.89
C ALA A 211 -24.74 -25.83 -14.75
N ALA A 212 -25.34 -25.21 -15.76
CA ALA A 212 -26.29 -25.83 -16.66
C ALA A 212 -25.67 -26.94 -17.52
N SER A 213 -24.40 -26.84 -17.86
CA SER A 213 -23.64 -27.88 -18.59
C SER A 213 -23.14 -29.02 -17.69
N GLY A 214 -23.36 -28.95 -16.37
CA GLY A 214 -22.88 -29.92 -15.39
C GLY A 214 -21.50 -29.65 -14.81
N ASP A 215 -20.81 -28.56 -15.22
CA ASP A 215 -19.56 -28.12 -14.64
C ASP A 215 -19.80 -27.33 -13.33
N MET A 216 -20.28 -28.05 -12.32
CA MET A 216 -20.53 -27.47 -10.99
C MET A 216 -19.25 -26.93 -10.31
N ARG A 217 -18.09 -27.54 -10.59
CA ARG A 217 -16.81 -27.11 -10.02
C ARG A 217 -16.38 -25.76 -10.59
N GLY A 218 -16.49 -25.60 -11.90
CA GLY A 218 -16.20 -24.32 -12.56
C GLY A 218 -17.17 -23.21 -12.15
N ALA A 219 -18.47 -23.53 -12.04
CA ALA A 219 -19.48 -22.61 -11.55
C ALA A 219 -19.21 -22.15 -10.10
N PHE A 220 -18.83 -23.09 -9.22
CA PHE A 220 -18.49 -22.79 -7.83
C PHE A 220 -17.19 -21.95 -7.71
N TYR A 221 -16.22 -22.23 -8.58
CA TYR A 221 -15.00 -21.41 -8.65
C TYR A 221 -15.35 -19.95 -9.00
N ASP A 222 -16.16 -19.71 -10.01
CA ASP A 222 -16.60 -18.36 -10.39
C ASP A 222 -17.37 -17.70 -9.23
N PHE A 223 -18.25 -18.45 -8.56
CA PHE A 223 -19.01 -17.96 -7.39
C PHE A 223 -18.09 -17.55 -6.23
N THR A 224 -17.02 -18.28 -5.96
CA THR A 224 -16.10 -17.98 -4.86
C THR A 224 -15.11 -16.86 -5.18
N ASN A 225 -14.94 -16.49 -6.46
CA ASN A 225 -14.00 -15.48 -6.92
C ASN A 225 -14.69 -14.19 -7.42
N LEU A 226 -15.78 -13.78 -6.76
CA LEU A 226 -16.53 -12.58 -7.12
C LEU A 226 -15.97 -11.27 -6.56
N VAL A 227 -14.92 -11.35 -5.73
CA VAL A 227 -14.35 -10.17 -5.11
C VAL A 227 -13.57 -9.35 -6.14
N GLN A 228 -13.89 -8.07 -6.23
CA GLN A 228 -13.29 -7.08 -7.12
C GLN A 228 -12.77 -5.90 -6.32
N PHE A 229 -11.67 -5.29 -6.75
CA PHE A 229 -11.27 -3.97 -6.26
C PHE A 229 -12.34 -2.94 -6.64
N ALA A 230 -12.43 -1.89 -5.87
CA ALA A 230 -13.42 -0.83 -6.10
C ALA A 230 -12.83 0.53 -5.73
N GLU A 231 -13.40 1.57 -6.30
CA GLU A 231 -13.19 2.93 -5.87
C GLU A 231 -13.62 3.06 -4.41
N VAL A 232 -12.92 3.86 -3.63
CA VAL A 232 -13.22 4.08 -2.21
C VAL A 232 -14.65 4.60 -2.06
N GLY A 233 -15.46 3.88 -1.29
CA GLY A 233 -16.88 4.17 -1.10
C GLY A 233 -17.83 3.49 -2.08
N ALA A 234 -17.34 2.96 -3.20
CA ALA A 234 -18.12 2.11 -4.11
C ALA A 234 -18.05 0.63 -3.73
N GLY A 235 -17.29 0.29 -2.69
CA GLY A 235 -17.09 -1.05 -2.18
C GLY A 235 -17.88 -1.35 -0.91
N ASN A 236 -17.36 -2.32 -0.16
CA ASN A 236 -18.00 -2.86 1.04
C ASN A 236 -17.31 -2.45 2.35
N MET A 237 -16.27 -1.63 2.30
CA MET A 237 -15.56 -1.17 3.49
C MET A 237 -16.34 -0.03 4.19
N ASN A 238 -16.40 -0.09 5.52
CA ASN A 238 -17.09 0.95 6.32
C ASN A 238 -16.12 2.10 6.66
N TRP A 239 -15.75 2.90 5.66
CA TRP A 239 -14.77 3.99 5.82
C TRP A 239 -15.14 5.02 6.89
N PRO A 240 -16.42 5.43 7.05
CA PRO A 240 -16.82 6.35 8.12
C PRO A 240 -16.51 5.84 9.54
N ALA A 241 -16.47 4.51 9.74
CA ALA A 241 -16.08 3.93 11.02
C ALA A 241 -14.57 3.65 11.11
N ILE A 242 -13.92 3.37 9.99
CA ILE A 242 -12.52 2.94 9.93
C ILE A 242 -11.56 4.14 10.08
N LEU A 243 -11.75 5.21 9.30
CA LEU A 243 -10.80 6.32 9.22
C LEU A 243 -10.59 7.04 10.57
N PRO A 244 -11.62 7.28 11.41
CA PRO A 244 -11.41 7.84 12.74
C PRO A 244 -10.58 6.92 13.67
N GLU A 245 -10.64 5.60 13.51
CA GLU A 245 -9.79 4.68 14.28
C GLU A 245 -8.36 4.67 13.75
N ALA A 246 -8.14 4.87 12.44
CA ALA A 246 -6.82 5.01 11.86
C ALA A 246 -6.11 6.29 12.36
N GLU A 247 -6.83 7.41 12.52
CA GLU A 247 -6.29 8.61 13.16
C GLU A 247 -5.85 8.34 14.61
N LYS A 248 -6.71 7.66 15.39
CA LYS A 248 -6.39 7.29 16.78
C LYS A 248 -5.20 6.32 16.86
N ALA A 249 -5.03 5.47 15.87
CA ALA A 249 -3.88 4.56 15.78
C ALA A 249 -2.56 5.29 15.51
N GLY A 250 -2.59 6.55 15.07
CA GLY A 250 -1.43 7.40 14.83
C GLY A 250 -0.95 7.41 13.38
N ALA A 251 -1.84 7.08 12.42
CA ALA A 251 -1.55 7.19 10.99
C ALA A 251 -1.29 8.66 10.60
N GLU A 252 -0.27 8.86 9.80
CA GLU A 252 0.17 10.17 9.31
C GLU A 252 -0.23 10.38 7.84
N PHE A 253 -0.36 9.29 7.08
CA PHE A 253 -0.75 9.29 5.68
C PHE A 253 -1.84 8.27 5.39
N TYR A 254 -2.74 8.64 4.47
CA TYR A 254 -3.73 7.79 3.84
C TYR A 254 -3.47 7.77 2.34
N PHE A 255 -3.14 6.62 1.78
CA PHE A 255 -2.95 6.48 0.33
C PHE A 255 -4.08 5.65 -0.27
N VAL A 256 -4.79 6.27 -1.21
CA VAL A 256 -5.79 5.56 -2.03
C VAL A 256 -5.06 4.64 -2.98
N GLU A 257 -5.46 3.37 -3.00
CA GLU A 257 -4.91 2.34 -3.87
C GLU A 257 -6.03 1.46 -4.43
N GLN A 258 -5.89 1.08 -5.70
CA GLN A 258 -6.75 0.11 -6.39
C GLN A 258 -5.89 -0.70 -7.36
N ASP A 259 -5.75 -2.01 -7.14
CA ASP A 259 -4.81 -2.85 -7.91
C ASP A 259 -5.29 -3.10 -9.34
N ASP A 260 -6.61 -3.05 -9.59
CA ASP A 260 -7.20 -3.23 -10.91
C ASP A 260 -8.39 -2.25 -11.07
N THR A 261 -8.34 -1.44 -12.11
CA THR A 261 -9.40 -0.49 -12.47
C THR A 261 -10.43 -1.08 -13.43
N TYR A 262 -10.24 -2.34 -13.85
CA TYR A 262 -11.11 -3.06 -14.81
C TYR A 262 -11.31 -2.29 -16.11
N GLY A 263 -10.23 -1.65 -16.58
CA GLY A 263 -10.21 -0.91 -17.85
C GLY A 263 -10.75 0.53 -17.75
N ARG A 264 -11.09 1.02 -16.56
CA ARG A 264 -11.37 2.44 -16.33
C ARG A 264 -10.07 3.24 -16.31
N ASP A 265 -10.14 4.52 -16.65
CA ASP A 265 -9.04 5.45 -16.43
C ASP A 265 -8.72 5.55 -14.92
N PRO A 266 -7.47 5.36 -14.49
CA PRO A 266 -7.12 5.43 -13.07
C PRO A 266 -7.36 6.82 -12.45
N PHE A 267 -7.29 7.91 -13.22
CA PHE A 267 -7.64 9.23 -12.71
C PHE A 267 -9.14 9.38 -12.45
N ASP A 268 -10.00 8.75 -13.27
CA ASP A 268 -11.45 8.71 -13.00
C ASP A 268 -11.75 7.92 -11.73
N CYS A 269 -11.07 6.79 -11.50
CA CYS A 269 -11.20 6.01 -10.27
C CYS A 269 -10.73 6.79 -9.04
N LEU A 270 -9.64 7.54 -9.18
CA LEU A 270 -9.12 8.43 -8.13
C LEU A 270 -10.06 9.61 -7.87
N ALA A 271 -10.68 10.19 -8.91
CA ALA A 271 -11.67 11.26 -8.76
C ALA A 271 -12.89 10.79 -7.96
N ASP A 272 -13.46 9.64 -8.31
CA ASP A 272 -14.60 9.04 -7.59
C ASP A 272 -14.24 8.77 -6.12
N SER A 273 -13.07 8.18 -5.87
CA SER A 273 -12.56 7.91 -4.51
C SER A 273 -12.39 9.20 -3.70
N ARG A 274 -11.87 10.25 -4.33
CA ARG A 274 -11.66 11.57 -3.71
C ARG A 274 -12.98 12.25 -3.37
N GLU A 275 -13.94 12.19 -4.27
CA GLU A 275 -15.29 12.75 -4.05
C GLU A 275 -15.96 12.10 -2.84
N TYR A 276 -15.93 10.76 -2.78
CA TYR A 276 -16.48 10.04 -1.63
C TYR A 276 -15.77 10.42 -0.33
N LEU A 277 -14.43 10.40 -0.28
CA LEU A 277 -13.68 10.75 0.92
C LEU A 277 -14.01 12.17 1.40
N ARG A 278 -14.13 13.12 0.47
CA ARG A 278 -14.57 14.50 0.78
C ARG A 278 -15.98 14.51 1.37
N SER A 279 -16.89 13.69 0.86
CA SER A 279 -18.28 13.63 1.34
C SER A 279 -18.43 13.15 2.78
N ILE A 280 -17.43 12.42 3.28
CA ILE A 280 -17.36 11.92 4.67
C ILE A 280 -16.37 12.69 5.55
N GLY A 281 -15.82 13.82 5.05
CA GLY A 281 -15.01 14.77 5.83
C GLY A 281 -13.49 14.58 5.74
N TYR A 282 -13.00 13.86 4.72
CA TYR A 282 -11.56 13.63 4.47
C TYR A 282 -11.07 14.24 3.17
#